data_9c7efc7c2b163de1106f6d642f43e026
#
_entry.id   9c7efc7c2b163de1106f6d642f43e026
#
_cell.length_a   1.000
_cell.length_b   1.000
_cell.length_c   1.000
_cell.angle_alpha   90.00
_cell.angle_beta   90.00
_cell.angle_gamma   90.00
#
_symmetry.space_group_name_H-M   'P 1'
#
loop_
_entity.id
_entity.type
_entity.pdbx_description
1 polymer ?
#
loop_
_entity_poly.entity_id
_entity_poly.type
_entity_poly.pdbx_seq_one_letter_code
_entity_poly.pdbx_strand_id
1 'polypeptide(L)' 'MFSFLKSDPVKKMKKEYEKKVAEAMNAQRNGDIKTYSSLISESEKMWSEIQKLED' A
#
# COMPACT_ATOMS: atom_id res chain seq x y z
N MET A 1 22.55 0.05 -9.09
CA MET A 1 22.22 0.37 -9.22
C MET A 1 21.83 1.06 -10.04
N PHE A 2 21.64 1.21 -10.94
CA PHE A 2 21.19 1.75 -11.71
C PHE A 2 20.09 1.30 -12.33
N SER A 3 19.83 0.20 -12.57
CA SER A 3 18.66 -0.35 -13.02
C SER A 3 17.54 0.08 -12.18
N PHE A 4 17.82 0.24 -10.98
CA PHE A 4 16.80 0.67 -10.13
C PHE A 4 16.27 1.97 -10.60
N LEU A 5 16.93 2.67 -11.38
CA LEU A 5 16.44 3.91 -11.88
C LEU A 5 15.19 3.73 -12.69
N LYS A 6 15.03 2.60 -13.36
CA LYS A 6 13.89 2.40 -14.16
C LYS A 6 12.75 1.88 -13.39
N SER A 7 12.97 0.97 -12.52
CA SER A 7 11.85 0.41 -11.81
C SER A 7 12.29 0.20 -10.39
N ASP A 8 12.04 1.16 -9.59
CA ASP A 8 12.29 1.07 -8.17
C ASP A 8 11.12 0.31 -7.57
N PRO A 9 11.29 -0.94 -7.18
CA PRO A 9 10.16 -1.72 -6.66
C PRO A 9 9.59 -1.13 -5.38
N VAL A 10 10.43 -0.51 -4.58
CA VAL A 10 9.95 0.10 -3.34
C VAL A 10 9.06 1.27 -3.67
N LYS A 11 9.43 2.07 -4.63
CA LYS A 11 8.65 3.22 -5.01
C LYS A 11 7.30 2.79 -5.54
N LYS A 12 7.29 1.74 -6.34
CA LYS A 12 6.06 1.22 -6.89
C LYS A 12 5.16 0.69 -5.79
N MET A 13 5.74 -0.01 -4.84
CA MET A 13 4.98 -0.56 -3.73
C MET A 13 4.39 0.55 -2.86
N LYS A 14 5.14 1.62 -2.66
CA LYS A 14 4.63 2.73 -1.88
C LYS A 14 3.43 3.37 -2.57
N LYS A 15 3.48 3.47 -3.88
CA LYS A 15 2.35 4.00 -4.63
C LYS A 15 1.13 3.14 -4.46
N GLU A 16 1.30 1.83 -4.56
CA GLU A 16 0.19 0.92 -4.39
C GLU A 16 -0.34 0.94 -2.97
N TYR A 17 0.56 1.08 -2.00
CA TYR A 17 0.16 1.20 -0.62
C TYR A 17 -0.72 2.44 -0.43
N GLU A 18 -0.30 3.57 -0.95
CA GLU A 18 -1.07 4.79 -0.83
C GLU A 18 -2.44 4.66 -1.48
N LYS A 19 -2.48 3.96 -2.60
CA LYS A 19 -3.72 3.73 -3.29
C LYS A 19 -4.66 2.88 -2.44
N LYS A 20 -4.13 1.84 -1.81
CA LYS A 20 -4.94 0.99 -0.95
C LYS A 20 -5.49 1.78 0.24
N VAL A 21 -4.66 2.61 0.84
CA VAL A 21 -5.08 3.41 1.97
C VAL A 21 -6.17 4.39 1.55
N ALA A 22 -6.03 4.99 0.38
CA ALA A 22 -7.03 5.91 -0.12
C ALA A 22 -8.36 5.19 -0.35
N GLU A 23 -8.30 3.99 -0.89
CA GLU A 23 -9.50 3.20 -1.11
C GLU A 23 -10.14 2.81 0.22
N ALA A 24 -9.31 2.50 1.21
CA ALA A 24 -9.82 2.16 2.53
C ALA A 24 -10.56 3.34 3.15
N MET A 25 -9.98 4.53 3.03
CA MET A 25 -10.63 5.71 3.56
C MET A 25 -11.96 5.96 2.87
N ASN A 26 -11.99 5.73 1.57
CA ASN A 26 -13.23 5.90 0.82
C ASN A 26 -14.29 4.90 1.28
N ALA A 27 -13.90 3.66 1.50
CA ALA A 27 -14.82 2.65 1.99
C ALA A 27 -15.34 3.02 3.38
N GLN A 28 -14.46 3.55 4.23
CA GLN A 28 -14.86 3.96 5.57
C GLN A 28 -15.89 5.06 5.50
N ARG A 29 -15.69 6.02 4.61
CA ARG A 29 -16.62 7.13 4.47
C ARG A 29 -17.98 6.66 3.99
N ASN A 30 -18.00 5.60 3.19
CA ASN A 30 -19.25 5.04 2.70
C ASN A 30 -19.91 4.06 3.68
N GLY A 31 -19.27 3.84 4.80
CA GLY A 31 -19.82 2.91 5.78
C GLY A 31 -19.57 1.45 5.44
N ASP A 32 -18.67 1.20 4.48
CA ASP A 32 -18.37 -0.16 4.05
C ASP A 32 -17.22 -0.69 4.88
N ILE A 33 -17.55 -1.12 6.09
CA ILE A 33 -16.53 -1.52 7.06
C ILE A 33 -15.83 -2.79 6.64
N LYS A 34 -16.53 -3.69 5.98
CA LYS A 34 -15.90 -4.92 5.51
C LYS A 34 -14.78 -4.64 4.52
N THR A 35 -15.05 -3.80 3.54
CA THR A 35 -14.06 -3.44 2.55
C THR A 35 -12.93 -2.65 3.21
N TYR A 36 -13.30 -1.76 4.11
CA TYR A 36 -12.30 -0.99 4.83
C TYR A 36 -11.32 -1.91 5.56
N SER A 37 -11.84 -2.88 6.30
CA SER A 37 -10.99 -3.80 7.05
C SER A 37 -10.08 -4.60 6.13
N SER A 38 -10.61 -5.08 5.03
CA SER A 38 -9.81 -5.83 4.06
C SER A 38 -8.68 -5.00 3.51
N LEU A 39 -8.99 -3.78 3.12
CA LEU A 39 -7.99 -2.90 2.53
C LEU A 39 -6.91 -2.51 3.54
N ILE A 40 -7.32 -2.26 4.77
CA ILE A 40 -6.35 -1.92 5.80
C ILE A 40 -5.43 -3.10 6.07
N SER A 41 -5.97 -4.29 6.13
CA SER A 41 -5.18 -5.49 6.34
C SER A 41 -4.16 -5.67 5.22
N GLU A 42 -4.58 -5.46 3.99
CA GLU A 42 -3.68 -5.56 2.85
C GLU A 42 -2.62 -4.48 2.89
N SER A 43 -3.00 -3.27 3.26
CA SER A 43 -2.03 -2.19 3.30
C SER A 43 -0.98 -2.42 4.37
N GLU A 44 -1.36 -3.05 5.47
CA GLU A 44 -0.39 -3.36 6.52
C GLU A 44 0.62 -4.39 6.04
N LYS A 45 0.17 -5.36 5.28
CA LYS A 45 1.09 -6.34 4.70
C LYS A 45 2.05 -5.67 3.74
N MET A 46 1.53 -4.77 2.91
CA MET A 46 2.37 -4.05 1.98
C MET A 46 3.39 -3.20 2.70
N TRP A 47 2.96 -2.54 3.76
CA TRP A 47 3.86 -1.70 4.54
C TRP A 47 5.00 -2.52 5.13
N SER A 48 4.67 -3.69 5.65
CA SER A 48 5.67 -4.58 6.22
C SER A 48 6.72 -4.95 5.18
N GLU A 49 6.29 -5.25 3.96
CA GLU A 49 7.22 -5.60 2.90
C GLU A 49 8.04 -4.42 2.45
N ILE A 50 7.42 -3.24 2.40
CA ILE A 50 8.14 -2.04 2.03
C ILE A 50 9.27 -1.80 3.02
N GLN A 51 8.99 -1.96 4.30
CA GLN A 51 10.02 -1.74 5.30
C GLN A 51 11.16 -2.73 5.20
N LYS A 52 10.86 -3.95 4.85
CA LYS A 52 11.90 -4.94 4.66
C LYS A 52 12.81 -4.55 3.51
N LEU A 53 12.24 -4.04 2.45
CA LEU A 53 13.02 -3.65 1.30
C LEU A 53 13.83 -2.40 1.54
N GLU A 54 13.33 -1.52 2.39
CA GLU A 54 14.04 -0.28 2.70
C GLU A 54 15.17 -0.49 3.68
N ASP A 55 15.12 -1.54 4.43
CA ASP A 55 16.18 -1.85 5.38
C ASP A 55 17.47 -2.29 4.68
#